data_dfee1a1bc475fb4f06fb6514477a0a90
#
_entry.id   dfee1a1bc475fb4f06fb6514477a0a90
#
_cell.length_a   1.000
_cell.length_b   1.000
_cell.length_c   1.000
_cell.angle_alpha   90.00
_cell.angle_beta   90.00
_cell.angle_gamma   90.00
#
_symmetry.space_group_name_H-M   'P 1'
#
loop_
_entity.id
_entity.type
_entity.pdbx_description
1 polymer ?
#
loop_
_entity_poly.entity_id
_entity_poly.type
_entity_poly.pdbx_seq_one_letter_code
_entity_poly.pdbx_strand_id
1 'polypeptide(L)'
;MPTFSNELIINLHMHTTYSDGSGSHADIAQAALRTGLDAVIVTDHNVHVSGPESYYKDGKKRVLLLVGEEVHDQARDPQKSHLLIFGAGKSLSAYAKDPQLLIDAVRQAGGLSFLAHPFE
;
A
#
# COMPACT_ATOMS: atom_id res chain seq x y z
N MET A 1 34.54 0.54 16.17
CA MET A 1 33.48 -0.45 15.96
C MET A 1 32.49 0.07 14.89
N PRO A 2 32.42 -0.58 13.76
CA PRO A 2 31.42 -0.17 12.78
C PRO A 2 30.02 -0.42 13.32
N THR A 3 29.17 0.57 13.18
CA THR A 3 27.75 0.43 13.44
C THR A 3 27.08 -0.07 12.16
N PHE A 4 26.35 -1.16 12.28
CA PHE A 4 25.53 -1.64 11.18
C PHE A 4 24.15 -0.99 11.29
N SER A 5 23.78 -0.26 10.26
CA SER A 5 22.44 0.27 10.17
C SER A 5 21.52 -0.82 9.61
N ASN A 6 20.43 -1.13 10.34
CA ASN A 6 19.36 -1.98 9.86
C ASN A 6 18.20 -1.15 9.34
N GLU A 7 18.49 0.09 8.92
CA GLU A 7 17.48 0.97 8.36
C GLU A 7 16.98 0.45 7.02
N LEU A 8 15.67 0.43 6.88
CA LEU A 8 15.00 0.21 5.61
C LEU A 8 14.25 1.47 5.23
N ILE A 9 14.38 1.87 3.98
CA ILE A 9 13.67 3.02 3.45
C ILE A 9 12.47 2.49 2.66
N ILE A 10 11.27 2.79 3.17
CA ILE A 10 10.03 2.22 2.63
C ILE A 10 9.04 3.34 2.33
N ASN A 11 8.37 3.27 1.19
CA ASN A 11 7.20 4.09 0.90
C ASN A 11 5.95 3.21 0.97
N LEU A 12 5.00 3.59 1.83
CA LEU A 12 3.84 2.76 2.18
C LEU A 12 2.55 3.18 1.47
N HIS A 13 2.54 4.29 0.74
CA HIS A 13 1.29 4.87 0.25
C HIS A 13 1.48 5.41 -1.16
N MET A 14 1.00 4.67 -2.13
CA MET A 14 1.09 5.05 -3.54
C MET A 14 0.05 4.30 -4.36
N HIS A 15 -0.26 4.84 -5.53
CA HIS A 15 -1.31 4.35 -6.40
C HIS A 15 -0.79 4.06 -7.80
N THR A 16 -1.43 3.10 -8.46
CA THR A 16 -1.18 2.75 -9.86
C THR A 16 -2.37 3.12 -10.74
N THR A 17 -2.28 2.77 -12.00
CA THR A 17 -3.39 2.92 -12.96
C THR A 17 -4.60 2.04 -12.63
N TYR A 18 -4.50 1.14 -11.65
CA TYR A 18 -5.66 0.40 -11.14
C TYR A 18 -6.61 1.30 -10.36
N SER A 19 -6.15 2.45 -9.89
CA SER A 19 -7.01 3.48 -9.28
C SER A 19 -6.71 4.85 -9.91
N ASP A 20 -6.02 5.74 -9.23
CA ASP A 20 -5.83 7.12 -9.70
C ASP A 20 -4.37 7.49 -9.99
N GLY A 21 -3.48 6.52 -9.98
CA GLY A 21 -2.09 6.73 -10.36
C GLY A 21 -1.88 6.74 -11.88
N SER A 22 -0.68 7.11 -12.30
CA SER A 22 -0.32 7.24 -13.71
C SER A 22 0.60 6.13 -14.23
N GLY A 23 1.10 5.27 -13.34
CA GLY A 23 2.03 4.20 -13.72
C GLY A 23 1.57 2.83 -13.26
N SER A 24 2.26 1.80 -13.77
CA SER A 24 2.05 0.42 -13.37
C SER A 24 2.85 0.08 -12.10
N HIS A 25 2.61 -1.10 -11.55
CA HIS A 25 3.44 -1.63 -10.45
C HIS A 25 4.90 -1.71 -10.87
N ALA A 26 5.19 -2.16 -12.08
CA ALA A 26 6.56 -2.22 -12.60
C ALA A 26 7.19 -0.83 -12.71
N ASP A 27 6.43 0.18 -13.12
CA ASP A 27 6.92 1.56 -13.19
C ASP A 27 7.31 2.08 -11.80
N ILE A 28 6.50 1.77 -10.79
CA ILE A 28 6.78 2.12 -9.40
C ILE A 28 8.06 1.43 -8.92
N ALA A 29 8.21 0.14 -9.22
CA ALA A 29 9.41 -0.61 -8.84
C ALA A 29 10.66 -0.02 -9.47
N GLN A 30 10.60 0.37 -10.75
CA GLN A 30 11.72 1.01 -11.43
C GLN A 30 12.08 2.35 -10.80
N ALA A 31 11.10 3.17 -10.48
CA ALA A 31 11.32 4.44 -9.79
C ALA A 31 11.95 4.22 -8.41
N ALA A 32 11.48 3.22 -7.67
CA ALA A 32 12.02 2.86 -6.36
C ALA A 32 13.49 2.41 -6.45
N LEU A 33 13.83 1.62 -7.46
CA LEU A 33 15.21 1.22 -7.71
C LEU A 33 16.12 2.42 -7.98
N ARG A 34 15.64 3.39 -8.78
CA ARG A 34 16.41 4.60 -9.08
C ARG A 34 16.63 5.49 -7.86
N THR A 35 15.68 5.52 -6.95
CA THR A 35 15.73 6.38 -5.76
C THR A 35 16.30 5.69 -4.53
N GLY A 36 16.62 4.40 -4.60
CA GLY A 36 17.26 3.67 -3.52
C GLY A 36 16.33 3.22 -2.40
N LEU A 37 15.04 3.03 -2.68
CA LEU A 37 14.10 2.47 -1.72
C LEU A 37 14.34 0.96 -1.55
N ASP A 38 14.15 0.46 -0.33
CA ASP A 38 14.26 -0.98 -0.03
C ASP A 38 12.96 -1.72 -0.28
N ALA A 39 11.83 -1.05 -0.04
CA ALA A 39 10.52 -1.63 -0.27
C ALA A 39 9.49 -0.55 -0.59
N VAL A 40 8.45 -0.96 -1.31
CA VAL A 40 7.26 -0.13 -1.56
C VAL A 40 6.02 -0.96 -1.31
N ILE A 41 4.97 -0.33 -0.82
CA ILE A 41 3.66 -0.96 -0.69
C ILE A 41 2.67 -0.13 -1.52
N VAL A 42 2.14 -0.74 -2.56
CA VAL A 42 1.15 -0.12 -3.42
C VAL A 42 -0.22 -0.27 -2.80
N THR A 43 -0.93 0.85 -2.63
CA THR A 43 -2.21 0.91 -1.92
C THR A 43 -3.27 1.56 -2.79
N ASP A 44 -3.68 0.89 -3.86
CA ASP A 44 -4.71 1.42 -4.74
C ASP A 44 -6.06 1.56 -4.03
N HIS A 45 -6.87 2.51 -4.48
CA HIS A 45 -8.17 2.81 -3.90
C HIS A 45 -9.15 1.65 -4.14
N ASN A 46 -9.64 1.05 -3.06
CA ASN A 46 -10.72 0.05 -3.07
C ASN A 46 -10.48 -1.13 -3.99
N VAL A 47 -9.22 -1.47 -4.25
CA VAL A 47 -8.84 -2.66 -4.98
C VAL A 47 -7.53 -3.22 -4.41
N HIS A 48 -7.47 -4.53 -4.27
CA HIS A 48 -6.26 -5.26 -3.89
C HIS A 48 -5.79 -6.03 -5.12
N VAL A 49 -4.67 -5.60 -5.71
CA VAL A 49 -4.16 -6.17 -6.95
C VAL A 49 -3.19 -7.30 -6.62
N SER A 50 -3.64 -8.54 -6.70
CA SER A 50 -2.77 -9.71 -6.47
C SER A 50 -1.91 -9.99 -7.71
N GLY A 51 -0.70 -10.47 -7.49
CA GLY A 51 0.19 -10.95 -8.53
C GLY A 51 1.49 -10.16 -8.73
N PRO A 52 1.53 -8.82 -8.63
CA PRO A 52 2.78 -8.08 -8.85
C PRO A 52 3.75 -8.11 -7.68
N GLU A 53 3.38 -8.70 -6.54
CA GLU A 53 4.24 -8.79 -5.36
C GLU A 53 5.49 -9.60 -5.66
N SER A 54 6.66 -8.98 -5.54
CA SER A 54 7.94 -9.61 -5.87
C SER A 54 9.09 -8.70 -5.50
N TYR A 55 10.28 -9.27 -5.51
CA TYR A 55 11.50 -8.48 -5.62
C TYR A 55 11.71 -8.08 -7.08
N TYR A 56 11.91 -6.80 -7.31
CA TYR A 56 12.34 -6.27 -8.62
C TYR A 56 13.82 -5.92 -8.51
N LYS A 57 14.58 -6.26 -9.52
CA LYS A 57 16.03 -6.16 -9.48
C LYS A 57 16.60 -5.39 -10.67
N ASP A 58 17.70 -4.67 -10.41
CA ASP A 58 18.51 -4.04 -11.43
C ASP A 58 19.97 -4.16 -11.01
N GLY A 59 20.68 -5.13 -11.60
CA GLY A 59 22.03 -5.45 -11.17
C GLY A 59 22.06 -5.93 -9.74
N LYS A 60 22.82 -5.21 -8.87
CA LYS A 60 22.92 -5.52 -7.45
C LYS A 60 21.82 -4.89 -6.61
N LYS A 61 21.04 -3.99 -7.20
CA LYS A 61 19.93 -3.30 -6.51
C LYS A 61 18.70 -4.16 -6.56
N ARG A 62 17.92 -4.10 -5.51
CA ARG A 62 16.59 -4.72 -5.47
C ARG A 62 15.64 -3.91 -4.63
N VAL A 63 14.37 -4.00 -4.95
CA VAL A 63 13.28 -3.44 -4.16
C VAL A 63 12.20 -4.50 -4.00
N LEU A 64 11.65 -4.60 -2.78
CA LEU A 64 10.51 -5.47 -2.53
C LEU A 64 9.23 -4.65 -2.79
N LEU A 65 8.39 -5.14 -3.70
CA LEU A 65 7.07 -4.55 -3.93
C LEU A 65 6.02 -5.43 -3.27
N LEU A 66 5.27 -4.83 -2.36
CA LEU A 66 4.12 -5.46 -1.71
C LEU A 66 2.86 -4.71 -2.10
N VAL A 67 1.71 -5.36 -1.92
CA VAL A 67 0.41 -4.78 -2.25
C VAL A 67 -0.43 -4.70 -0.98
N GLY A 68 -0.99 -3.52 -0.76
CA GLY A 68 -2.02 -3.26 0.23
C GLY A 68 -3.23 -2.65 -0.46
N GLU A 69 -4.01 -1.89 0.31
CA GLU A 69 -5.22 -1.25 -0.21
C GLU A 69 -5.49 0.04 0.57
N GLU A 70 -5.95 1.08 -0.12
CA GLU A 70 -6.51 2.26 0.54
C GLU A 70 -8.02 2.21 0.40
N VAL A 71 -8.72 1.88 1.50
CA VAL A 71 -10.17 1.69 1.50
C VAL A 71 -10.87 2.94 2.01
N HIS A 72 -11.87 3.40 1.26
CA HIS A 72 -12.71 4.52 1.65
C HIS A 72 -14.08 4.44 1.00
N ASP A 73 -15.07 5.09 1.59
CA ASP A 73 -16.40 5.19 1.01
C ASP A 73 -16.39 6.24 -0.10
N GLN A 74 -16.40 5.79 -1.35
CA GLN A 74 -16.35 6.67 -2.52
C GLN A 74 -17.59 7.55 -2.66
N ALA A 75 -18.71 7.13 -2.09
CA ALA A 75 -19.97 7.88 -2.14
C ALA A 75 -20.04 9.00 -1.09
N ARG A 76 -19.11 9.01 -0.14
CA ARG A 76 -19.11 10.02 0.93
C ARG A 76 -18.61 11.36 0.42
N ASP A 77 -19.32 12.42 0.76
CA ASP A 77 -18.95 13.81 0.46
C ASP A 77 -19.02 14.65 1.73
N PRO A 78 -17.92 15.28 2.20
CA PRO A 78 -16.56 15.20 1.64
C PRO A 78 -15.87 13.87 1.91
N GLN A 79 -14.86 13.56 1.11
CA GLN A 79 -14.06 12.34 1.29
C GLN A 79 -13.28 12.39 2.60
N LYS A 80 -13.44 11.36 3.43
CA LYS A 80 -12.76 11.21 4.73
C LYS A 80 -12.61 9.74 5.08
N SER A 81 -11.84 9.48 6.14
CA SER A 81 -11.70 8.14 6.71
C SER A 81 -11.11 7.14 5.71
N HIS A 82 -10.07 7.57 5.01
CA HIS A 82 -9.29 6.65 4.18
C HIS A 82 -8.39 5.81 5.08
N LEU A 83 -8.46 4.50 4.95
CA LEU A 83 -7.67 3.57 5.74
C LEU A 83 -6.71 2.80 4.83
N LEU A 84 -5.43 2.79 5.20
CA LEU A 84 -4.43 1.95 4.56
C LEU A 84 -4.48 0.58 5.20
N ILE A 85 -4.61 -0.45 4.38
CA ILE A 85 -4.72 -1.84 4.82
C ILE A 85 -3.51 -2.61 4.32
N PHE A 86 -2.78 -3.24 5.25
CA PHE A 86 -1.61 -4.05 4.93
C PHE A 86 -1.79 -5.46 5.45
N GLY A 87 -1.41 -6.45 4.64
CA GLY A 87 -1.33 -7.84 5.10
C GLY A 87 -2.66 -8.59 5.16
N ALA A 88 -3.75 -8.03 4.62
CA ALA A 88 -5.05 -8.72 4.60
C ALA A 88 -5.12 -9.80 3.52
N GLY A 89 -4.32 -9.70 2.46
CA GLY A 89 -4.26 -10.68 1.39
C GLY A 89 -5.45 -10.67 0.43
N LYS A 90 -6.36 -9.72 0.59
CA LYS A 90 -7.57 -9.60 -0.24
C LYS A 90 -8.14 -8.20 -0.11
N SER A 91 -9.01 -7.80 -1.04
CA SER A 91 -9.73 -6.54 -0.93
C SER A 91 -10.77 -6.60 0.20
N LEU A 92 -10.80 -5.53 1.01
CA LEU A 92 -11.81 -5.34 2.04
C LEU A 92 -12.72 -4.14 1.73
N SER A 93 -12.78 -3.72 0.47
CA SER A 93 -13.59 -2.58 0.02
C SER A 93 -15.09 -2.76 0.27
N ALA A 94 -15.55 -3.99 0.44
CA ALA A 94 -16.94 -4.27 0.80
C ALA A 94 -17.36 -3.63 2.14
N TYR A 95 -16.39 -3.33 3.01
CA TYR A 95 -16.64 -2.72 4.33
C TYR A 95 -16.37 -1.21 4.33
N ALA A 96 -16.20 -0.58 3.18
CA ALA A 96 -15.76 0.80 3.06
C ALA A 96 -16.71 1.81 3.76
N LYS A 97 -17.99 1.52 3.83
CA LYS A 97 -18.99 2.42 4.42
C LYS A 97 -19.00 2.42 5.95
N ASP A 98 -18.39 1.42 6.58
CA ASP A 98 -18.38 1.28 8.03
C ASP A 98 -16.93 1.06 8.50
N PRO A 99 -16.25 2.12 8.96
CA PRO A 99 -14.85 2.02 9.39
C PRO A 99 -14.62 1.00 10.50
N GLN A 100 -15.58 0.84 11.42
CA GLN A 100 -15.41 -0.12 12.51
C GLN A 100 -15.45 -1.56 11.98
N LEU A 101 -16.39 -1.87 11.11
CA LEU A 101 -16.45 -3.19 10.47
C LEU A 101 -15.22 -3.46 9.62
N LEU A 102 -14.71 -2.43 8.93
CA LEU A 102 -13.49 -2.54 8.15
C LEU A 102 -12.30 -2.90 9.04
N ILE A 103 -12.12 -2.18 10.15
CA ILE A 103 -11.03 -2.45 11.10
C ILE A 103 -11.13 -3.87 11.66
N ASP A 104 -12.34 -4.30 12.02
CA ASP A 104 -12.56 -5.66 12.52
C ASP A 104 -12.22 -6.70 11.45
N ALA A 105 -12.60 -6.47 10.21
CA ALA A 105 -12.29 -7.37 9.09
C ALA A 105 -10.79 -7.46 8.84
N VAL A 106 -10.07 -6.32 8.94
CA VAL A 106 -8.60 -6.30 8.81
C VAL A 106 -7.96 -7.15 9.91
N ARG A 107 -8.41 -6.99 11.15
CA ARG A 107 -7.88 -7.76 12.29
C ARG A 107 -8.12 -9.24 12.10
N GLN A 108 -9.33 -9.64 11.67
CA GLN A 108 -9.66 -11.05 11.41
C GLN A 108 -8.82 -11.64 10.29
N ALA A 109 -8.43 -10.83 9.31
CA ALA A 109 -7.56 -11.27 8.22
C ALA A 109 -6.08 -11.29 8.60
N GLY A 110 -5.73 -10.87 9.82
CA GLY A 110 -4.34 -10.82 10.29
C GLY A 110 -3.55 -9.61 9.80
N GLY A 111 -4.23 -8.60 9.28
CA GLY A 111 -3.61 -7.39 8.75
C GLY A 111 -3.49 -6.25 9.73
N LEU A 112 -2.98 -5.14 9.23
CA LEU A 112 -2.83 -3.87 9.94
C LEU A 112 -3.59 -2.78 9.20
N SER A 113 -4.15 -1.83 9.95
CA SER A 113 -4.82 -0.66 9.37
C SER A 113 -4.23 0.63 9.94
N PHE A 114 -4.14 1.64 9.08
CA PHE A 114 -3.64 2.96 9.43
C PHE A 114 -4.56 4.02 8.83
N LEU A 115 -4.80 5.08 9.59
CA LEU A 115 -5.55 6.23 9.08
C LEU A 115 -4.66 7.04 8.14
N ALA A 116 -5.06 7.16 6.88
CA ALA A 116 -4.35 7.96 5.89
C ALA A 116 -4.74 9.43 6.01
N HIS A 117 -3.76 10.34 5.80
CA HIS A 117 -3.94 11.79 5.75
C HIS A 117 -5.06 12.31 6.68
N PRO A 118 -4.89 12.17 8.01
CA PRO A 118 -6.00 12.40 8.97
C PRO A 118 -6.47 13.85 9.08
N PHE A 119 -5.74 14.80 8.51
CA PHE A 119 -6.07 16.22 8.59
C PHE A 119 -6.73 16.78 7.32
N GLU A 120 -7.19 15.92 6.47
CA GLU A 120 -7.99 16.34 5.30
C GLU A 120 -9.38 16.79 5.66
#